data_e1501324e3a3cb98918acadbbc909266
#
_entry.id   e1501324e3a3cb98918acadbbc909266
#
_cell.length_a   1.000
_cell.length_b   1.000
_cell.length_c   1.000
_cell.angle_alpha   90.00
_cell.angle_beta   90.00
_cell.angle_gamma   90.00
#
_symmetry.space_group_name_H-M   'P 1'
#
loop_
_entity.id
_entity.type
_entity.pdbx_description
1 polymer ?
#
loop_
_entity_poly.entity_id
_entity_poly.type
_entity_poly.pdbx_seq_one_letter_code
_entity_poly.pdbx_strand_id
1 'polypeptide(L)'
;MPSRRRFLGGLLASSATCWGSGCNLGRESYAETVWGIHGTKPGWLQKPRVAAFDADDLLYIADLTDRIQVFDRDGTFLRHWRTPDLNIDGPSGLTVDRLGRVLVADTHFYRILVYDRYGSLLFQIGDGIQGSTPGRFDYPTDVVIDRDGCFYVSEYGENDRIQVFSPDGEWLRQWGGHGHRPGQFVRPAALDIDEDDRLYVADACNHRIQIFDTQGELIDLWGSRGSEPGQINYAYDVAIGPDGHLAVCEYANCRVQKFTRDGQSLGTWGRPGRGPGDLNNPWALAIDSQGAVSVIDSNNHRVQRFRF
;
A
#
# COMPACT_ATOMS: atom_id res chain seq x y z
N MET A 1 -67.70 -26.71 29.99
CA MET A 1 -67.30 -27.44 31.19
C MET A 1 -67.06 -28.90 30.83
N PRO A 2 -66.13 -29.66 31.40
CA PRO A 2 -64.91 -29.38 32.17
C PRO A 2 -63.69 -29.90 31.41
N SER A 3 -62.40 -29.96 31.79
CA SER A 3 -61.64 -29.68 32.98
C SER A 3 -60.14 -29.85 32.60
N ARG A 4 -59.27 -29.16 33.29
CA ARG A 4 -57.82 -29.22 33.23
C ARG A 4 -57.25 -30.59 33.63
N ARG A 5 -56.13 -31.01 33.01
CA ARG A 5 -55.03 -31.73 33.71
C ARG A 5 -53.68 -31.42 33.13
N ARG A 6 -52.84 -30.93 34.05
CA ARG A 6 -51.37 -30.77 33.83
C ARG A 6 -50.72 -32.12 33.92
N PHE A 7 -49.68 -32.34 33.05
CA PHE A 7 -48.66 -33.36 33.29
C PHE A 7 -47.29 -32.70 33.21
N LEU A 8 -46.60 -32.74 34.31
CA LEU A 8 -45.17 -32.47 34.43
C LEU A 8 -44.42 -33.73 33.95
N GLY A 9 -43.49 -33.58 33.05
CA GLY A 9 -42.54 -34.61 32.63
C GLY A 9 -41.14 -34.01 32.58
N GLY A 10 -40.29 -34.48 33.48
CA GLY A 10 -38.91 -33.99 33.62
C GLY A 10 -38.03 -34.37 32.43
N LEU A 11 -37.18 -33.43 32.02
CA LEU A 11 -36.10 -33.66 31.07
C LEU A 11 -34.83 -33.94 31.83
N LEU A 12 -34.30 -35.12 31.64
CA LEU A 12 -32.93 -35.49 31.96
C LEU A 12 -31.98 -34.83 30.94
N ALA A 13 -31.12 -33.97 31.41
CA ALA A 13 -30.05 -33.41 30.61
C ALA A 13 -28.90 -34.43 30.46
N SER A 14 -28.73 -34.96 29.26
CA SER A 14 -27.53 -35.72 28.89
C SER A 14 -26.47 -34.73 28.34
N SER A 15 -25.40 -34.55 29.10
CA SER A 15 -24.23 -33.81 28.69
C SER A 15 -23.45 -34.62 27.66
N ALA A 16 -23.58 -34.26 26.39
CA ALA A 16 -22.70 -34.73 25.33
C ALA A 16 -21.51 -33.76 25.25
N THR A 17 -20.37 -34.22 25.73
CA THR A 17 -19.07 -33.56 25.49
C THR A 17 -18.67 -33.80 24.05
N CYS A 18 -18.96 -32.85 23.16
CA CYS A 18 -18.35 -32.80 21.84
C CYS A 18 -16.90 -32.32 21.99
N TRP A 19 -15.96 -33.21 21.77
CA TRP A 19 -14.60 -32.83 21.41
C TRP A 19 -14.62 -32.21 20.02
N GLY A 20 -14.63 -30.88 19.99
CA GLY A 20 -14.56 -30.12 18.77
C GLY A 20 -13.12 -30.14 18.24
N SER A 21 -12.90 -30.89 17.17
CA SER A 21 -11.81 -30.63 16.24
C SER A 21 -11.96 -29.18 15.79
N GLY A 22 -10.99 -28.33 16.09
CA GLY A 22 -10.99 -26.93 15.68
C GLY A 22 -10.97 -26.83 14.14
N CYS A 23 -12.15 -26.71 13.54
CA CYS A 23 -12.26 -26.11 12.23
C CYS A 23 -11.83 -24.65 12.37
N ASN A 24 -10.66 -24.34 11.83
CA ASN A 24 -10.22 -22.98 11.60
C ASN A 24 -11.13 -22.41 10.50
N LEU A 25 -12.35 -22.00 10.88
CA LEU A 25 -13.23 -21.23 10.03
C LEU A 25 -12.48 -19.93 9.80
N GLY A 26 -11.92 -19.78 8.60
CA GLY A 26 -11.24 -18.56 8.17
C GLY A 26 -12.09 -17.35 8.60
N ARG A 27 -11.51 -16.43 9.36
CA ARG A 27 -12.19 -15.17 9.69
C ARG A 27 -12.70 -14.59 8.39
N GLU A 28 -14.01 -14.41 8.26
CA GLU A 28 -14.56 -13.68 7.12
C GLU A 28 -13.88 -12.31 7.08
N SER A 29 -13.36 -11.94 5.92
CA SER A 29 -12.78 -10.63 5.70
C SER A 29 -13.89 -9.59 5.81
N TYR A 30 -13.94 -8.89 6.94
CA TYR A 30 -14.94 -7.85 7.18
C TYR A 30 -14.33 -6.48 6.92
N ALA A 31 -14.96 -5.69 6.05
CA ALA A 31 -14.60 -4.28 5.85
C ALA A 31 -15.40 -3.42 6.83
N GLU A 32 -14.72 -2.57 7.62
CA GLU A 32 -15.37 -1.60 8.50
C GLU A 32 -16.17 -0.57 7.69
N THR A 33 -15.53 -0.06 6.61
CA THR A 33 -16.16 0.84 5.65
C THR A 33 -15.78 0.48 4.22
N VAL A 34 -16.68 0.73 3.29
CA VAL A 34 -16.46 0.60 1.84
C VAL A 34 -17.03 1.83 1.17
N TRP A 35 -16.20 2.55 0.42
CA TRP A 35 -16.63 3.75 -0.28
C TRP A 35 -15.91 3.91 -1.62
N GLY A 36 -16.46 4.73 -2.49
CA GLY A 36 -15.97 5.00 -3.83
C GLY A 36 -17.07 4.82 -4.87
N ILE A 37 -17.08 5.71 -5.83
CA ILE A 37 -17.98 5.67 -6.98
C ILE A 37 -17.13 5.74 -8.23
N HIS A 38 -17.33 4.82 -9.17
CA HIS A 38 -16.61 4.81 -10.43
C HIS A 38 -16.92 6.07 -11.27
N GLY A 39 -15.88 6.79 -11.67
CA GLY A 39 -15.99 7.92 -12.58
C GLY A 39 -14.96 9.02 -12.35
N THR A 40 -15.16 10.15 -13.05
CA THR A 40 -14.19 11.24 -13.15
C THR A 40 -14.65 12.53 -12.45
N LYS A 41 -15.82 12.57 -11.81
CA LYS A 41 -16.26 13.71 -11.03
C LYS A 41 -15.40 13.86 -9.75
N PRO A 42 -15.28 15.06 -9.17
CA PRO A 42 -14.66 15.23 -7.86
C PRO A 42 -15.26 14.26 -6.82
N GLY A 43 -14.42 13.56 -6.06
CA GLY A 43 -14.82 12.54 -5.11
C GLY A 43 -15.12 11.15 -5.72
N TRP A 44 -15.16 11.02 -7.04
CA TRP A 44 -15.29 9.73 -7.74
C TRP A 44 -13.91 9.19 -8.10
N LEU A 45 -13.78 7.87 -8.22
CA LEU A 45 -12.51 7.18 -8.44
C LEU A 45 -12.48 6.49 -9.80
N GLN A 46 -11.41 6.71 -10.56
CA GLN A 46 -11.17 6.05 -11.84
C GLN A 46 -9.90 5.18 -11.74
N LYS A 47 -10.07 3.89 -11.39
CA LYS A 47 -8.95 2.99 -11.12
C LYS A 47 -7.90 3.66 -10.23
N PRO A 48 -8.22 3.92 -8.94
CA PRO A 48 -7.26 4.49 -8.01
C PRO A 48 -6.06 3.55 -7.88
N ARG A 49 -4.86 4.11 -7.77
CA ARG A 49 -3.61 3.33 -7.80
C ARG A 49 -2.77 3.46 -6.53
N VAL A 50 -2.71 4.65 -5.97
CA VAL A 50 -1.85 4.93 -4.82
C VAL A 50 -2.59 5.73 -3.79
N ALA A 51 -2.18 5.57 -2.53
CA ALA A 51 -2.76 6.29 -1.42
C ALA A 51 -1.75 6.49 -0.29
N ALA A 52 -1.86 7.60 0.41
CA ALA A 52 -1.12 7.85 1.65
C ALA A 52 -1.97 8.67 2.61
N PHE A 53 -1.81 8.45 3.91
CA PHE A 53 -2.33 9.33 4.95
C PHE A 53 -1.33 10.44 5.30
N ASP A 54 -1.84 11.63 5.62
CA ASP A 54 -1.05 12.64 6.32
C ASP A 54 -1.19 12.51 7.85
N ALA A 55 -0.47 13.37 8.58
CA ALA A 55 -0.49 13.37 10.04
C ALA A 55 -1.86 13.76 10.67
N ASP A 56 -2.76 14.35 9.88
CA ASP A 56 -4.13 14.67 10.28
C ASP A 56 -5.14 13.56 9.92
N ASP A 57 -4.65 12.39 9.47
CA ASP A 57 -5.44 11.26 8.95
C ASP A 57 -6.30 11.63 7.72
N LEU A 58 -5.82 12.55 6.89
CA LEU A 58 -6.42 12.78 5.58
C LEU A 58 -5.82 11.82 4.56
N LEU A 59 -6.69 11.17 3.80
CA LEU A 59 -6.29 10.19 2.77
C LEU A 59 -6.14 10.86 1.41
N TYR A 60 -4.93 10.83 0.88
CA TYR A 60 -4.60 11.29 -0.47
C TYR A 60 -4.63 10.09 -1.40
N ILE A 61 -5.31 10.20 -2.54
CA ILE A 61 -5.44 9.14 -3.53
C ILE A 61 -5.13 9.70 -4.91
N ALA A 62 -4.22 9.06 -5.65
CA ALA A 62 -4.07 9.33 -7.07
C ALA A 62 -4.76 8.23 -7.92
N ASP A 63 -5.41 8.64 -9.00
CA ASP A 63 -6.12 7.75 -9.92
C ASP A 63 -5.63 7.91 -11.37
N LEU A 64 -6.10 7.07 -12.27
CA LEU A 64 -5.72 7.07 -13.69
C LEU A 64 -6.03 8.38 -14.46
N THR A 65 -6.60 9.38 -13.80
CA THR A 65 -6.92 10.66 -14.43
C THR A 65 -5.99 11.78 -14.03
N ASP A 66 -4.79 11.42 -13.52
CA ASP A 66 -3.74 12.35 -13.06
C ASP A 66 -4.23 13.30 -11.97
N ARG A 67 -5.24 12.87 -11.21
CA ARG A 67 -5.78 13.61 -10.08
C ARG A 67 -5.22 13.07 -8.77
N ILE A 68 -4.79 13.98 -7.92
CA ILE A 68 -4.61 13.71 -6.51
C ILE A 68 -5.86 14.23 -5.81
N GLN A 69 -6.62 13.36 -5.18
CA GLN A 69 -7.84 13.67 -4.45
C GLN A 69 -7.62 13.45 -2.95
N VAL A 70 -8.17 14.32 -2.12
CA VAL A 70 -8.04 14.27 -0.67
C VAL A 70 -9.40 14.01 -0.05
N PHE A 71 -9.43 13.05 0.84
CA PHE A 71 -10.61 12.62 1.58
C PHE A 71 -10.34 12.66 3.08
N ASP A 72 -11.38 12.78 3.89
CA ASP A 72 -11.27 12.41 5.30
C ASP A 72 -11.21 10.87 5.44
N ARG A 73 -10.95 10.40 6.65
CA ARG A 73 -10.84 8.95 6.94
C ARG A 73 -12.11 8.15 6.66
N ASP A 74 -13.26 8.81 6.57
CA ASP A 74 -14.57 8.19 6.30
C ASP A 74 -14.94 8.23 4.81
N GLY A 75 -14.06 8.79 3.97
CA GLY A 75 -14.23 8.87 2.53
C GLY A 75 -15.00 10.08 2.04
N THR A 76 -15.18 11.12 2.89
CA THR A 76 -15.75 12.40 2.44
C THR A 76 -14.72 13.15 1.61
N PHE A 77 -15.09 13.50 0.38
CA PHE A 77 -14.24 14.29 -0.51
C PHE A 77 -14.04 15.72 0.02
N LEU A 78 -12.78 16.17 0.03
CA LEU A 78 -12.41 17.51 0.53
C LEU A 78 -11.91 18.42 -0.60
N ARG A 79 -10.96 17.99 -1.41
CA ARG A 79 -10.33 18.76 -2.47
C ARG A 79 -9.58 17.85 -3.46
N HIS A 80 -9.15 18.42 -4.58
CA HIS A 80 -8.27 17.75 -5.52
C HIS A 80 -7.46 18.76 -6.34
N TRP A 81 -6.39 18.27 -6.95
CA TRP A 81 -5.65 18.94 -8.01
C TRP A 81 -5.19 17.92 -9.05
N ARG A 82 -4.51 18.36 -10.08
CA ARG A 82 -3.95 17.50 -11.13
C ARG A 82 -2.45 17.70 -11.22
N THR A 83 -1.76 16.67 -11.71
CA THR A 83 -0.37 16.83 -12.17
C THR A 83 -0.31 17.80 -13.35
N PRO A 84 0.83 18.48 -13.59
CA PRO A 84 0.94 19.48 -14.67
C PRO A 84 0.67 18.93 -16.05
N ASP A 85 1.13 17.70 -16.29
CA ASP A 85 1.00 17.02 -17.58
C ASP A 85 0.06 15.82 -17.41
N LEU A 86 -0.74 15.56 -18.46
CA LEU A 86 -1.74 14.49 -18.42
C LEU A 86 -1.26 13.27 -19.16
N ASN A 87 -1.37 12.11 -18.52
CA ASN A 87 -1.07 10.82 -19.10
C ASN A 87 -2.27 9.86 -18.92
N ILE A 88 -2.31 8.82 -19.74
CA ILE A 88 -3.34 7.78 -19.66
C ILE A 88 -3.14 6.80 -18.50
N ASP A 89 -1.96 6.80 -17.89
CA ASP A 89 -1.60 5.81 -16.87
C ASP A 89 -1.48 6.36 -15.43
N GLY A 90 -1.49 7.69 -15.24
CA GLY A 90 -1.42 8.34 -13.93
C GLY A 90 -0.18 8.03 -13.09
N PRO A 91 -0.03 8.65 -11.92
CA PRO A 91 1.06 8.40 -10.99
C PRO A 91 1.04 6.97 -10.42
N SER A 92 2.24 6.43 -10.10
CA SER A 92 2.39 5.10 -9.51
C SER A 92 2.75 5.10 -8.03
N GLY A 93 3.26 6.21 -7.48
CA GLY A 93 3.62 6.35 -6.08
C GLY A 93 3.15 7.67 -5.50
N LEU A 94 2.80 7.67 -4.22
CA LEU A 94 2.39 8.85 -3.47
C LEU A 94 2.72 8.67 -2.00
N THR A 95 3.41 9.65 -1.43
CA THR A 95 3.72 9.73 0.00
C THR A 95 3.45 11.12 0.53
N VAL A 96 3.02 11.23 1.77
CA VAL A 96 2.91 12.51 2.48
C VAL A 96 3.93 12.52 3.60
N ASP A 97 4.83 13.49 3.57
CA ASP A 97 5.88 13.59 4.57
C ASP A 97 5.42 14.29 5.87
N ARG A 98 6.30 14.29 6.86
CA ARG A 98 6.05 14.91 8.18
C ARG A 98 5.83 16.41 8.13
N LEU A 99 6.24 17.08 7.05
CA LEU A 99 6.01 18.52 6.81
C LEU A 99 4.69 18.78 6.08
N GLY A 100 3.95 17.73 5.72
CA GLY A 100 2.72 17.79 4.94
C GLY A 100 2.95 18.03 3.45
N ARG A 101 4.19 17.80 2.95
CA ARG A 101 4.45 17.81 1.51
C ARG A 101 3.95 16.51 0.89
N VAL A 102 3.33 16.62 -0.28
CA VAL A 102 2.81 15.49 -1.04
C VAL A 102 3.76 15.20 -2.19
N LEU A 103 4.37 14.03 -2.12
CA LEU A 103 5.33 13.55 -3.10
C LEU A 103 4.63 12.60 -4.06
N VAL A 104 4.84 12.77 -5.34
CA VAL A 104 4.15 12.01 -6.39
C VAL A 104 5.17 11.48 -7.38
N ALA A 105 5.26 10.16 -7.52
CA ALA A 105 6.03 9.54 -8.59
C ALA A 105 5.25 9.66 -9.91
N ASP A 106 5.63 10.65 -10.71
CA ASP A 106 5.05 10.97 -12.03
C ASP A 106 5.74 10.10 -13.10
N THR A 107 5.41 8.80 -13.04
CA THR A 107 6.11 7.68 -13.66
C THR A 107 6.41 7.89 -15.14
N HIS A 108 5.42 8.26 -15.92
CA HIS A 108 5.54 8.41 -17.37
C HIS A 108 6.08 9.78 -17.81
N PHE A 109 6.34 10.65 -16.85
CA PHE A 109 7.06 11.92 -17.04
C PHE A 109 8.42 11.93 -16.34
N TYR A 110 8.91 10.76 -15.89
CA TYR A 110 10.28 10.51 -15.45
C TYR A 110 10.77 11.48 -14.37
N ARG A 111 9.90 11.80 -13.38
CA ARG A 111 10.16 12.78 -12.34
C ARG A 111 9.39 12.48 -11.05
N ILE A 112 9.81 13.10 -9.97
CA ILE A 112 9.05 13.19 -8.73
C ILE A 112 8.54 14.62 -8.60
N LEU A 113 7.24 14.80 -8.37
CA LEU A 113 6.61 16.09 -8.11
C LEU A 113 6.41 16.26 -6.62
N VAL A 114 6.81 17.40 -6.07
CA VAL A 114 6.64 17.74 -4.65
C VAL A 114 5.69 18.91 -4.53
N TYR A 115 4.55 18.67 -3.87
CA TYR A 115 3.50 19.67 -3.63
C TYR A 115 3.42 20.05 -2.16
N ASP A 116 2.85 21.23 -1.89
CA ASP A 116 2.30 21.50 -0.58
C ASP A 116 1.00 20.68 -0.35
N ARG A 117 0.50 20.68 0.89
CA ARG A 117 -0.73 19.96 1.24
C ARG A 117 -2.00 20.44 0.51
N TYR A 118 -1.95 21.59 -0.17
CA TYR A 118 -3.08 22.18 -0.91
C TYR A 118 -2.99 21.97 -2.42
N GLY A 119 -1.87 21.39 -2.90
CA GLY A 119 -1.65 21.06 -4.30
C GLY A 119 -0.88 22.10 -5.09
N SER A 120 -0.23 23.07 -4.42
CA SER A 120 0.71 23.97 -5.09
C SER A 120 2.02 23.25 -5.31
N LEU A 121 2.49 23.15 -6.56
CA LEU A 121 3.78 22.55 -6.89
C LEU A 121 4.92 23.39 -6.29
N LEU A 122 5.74 22.77 -5.45
CA LEU A 122 6.89 23.40 -4.82
C LEU A 122 8.14 23.28 -5.69
N PHE A 123 8.47 22.03 -6.08
CA PHE A 123 9.58 21.71 -6.98
C PHE A 123 9.41 20.31 -7.56
N GLN A 124 10.34 19.91 -8.44
CA GLN A 124 10.45 18.53 -8.94
C GLN A 124 11.87 18.01 -8.77
N ILE A 125 12.01 16.67 -8.69
CA ILE A 125 13.27 15.93 -8.76
C ILE A 125 13.29 15.19 -10.09
N GLY A 126 14.39 15.25 -10.82
CA GLY A 126 14.50 14.80 -12.19
C GLY A 126 14.17 15.88 -13.21
N ASP A 127 14.72 15.76 -14.42
CA ASP A 127 14.55 16.74 -15.50
C ASP A 127 13.36 16.43 -16.43
N GLY A 128 12.62 15.34 -16.15
CA GLY A 128 11.51 14.88 -16.99
C GLY A 128 11.96 14.19 -18.28
N ILE A 129 13.21 13.85 -18.39
CA ILE A 129 13.79 13.13 -19.54
C ILE A 129 14.13 11.71 -19.12
N GLN A 130 13.55 10.73 -19.82
CA GLN A 130 13.86 9.32 -19.57
C GLN A 130 15.36 9.05 -19.68
N GLY A 131 15.93 8.33 -18.71
CA GLY A 131 17.34 7.96 -18.76
C GLY A 131 17.84 7.21 -17.54
N SER A 132 18.96 6.50 -17.74
CA SER A 132 19.59 5.65 -16.72
C SER A 132 20.75 6.33 -15.99
N THR A 133 21.13 7.55 -16.39
CA THR A 133 22.20 8.30 -15.70
C THR A 133 21.78 8.74 -14.31
N PRO A 134 22.71 8.92 -13.36
CA PRO A 134 22.40 9.44 -12.03
C PRO A 134 21.57 10.73 -12.09
N GLY A 135 20.50 10.79 -11.30
CA GLY A 135 19.57 11.93 -11.26
C GLY A 135 18.48 11.94 -12.33
N ARG A 136 18.56 11.07 -13.34
CA ARG A 136 17.45 10.80 -14.28
C ARG A 136 16.72 9.53 -13.90
N PHE A 137 15.46 9.47 -14.27
CA PHE A 137 14.63 8.29 -14.05
C PHE A 137 14.26 7.59 -15.35
N ASP A 138 14.09 6.26 -15.25
CA ASP A 138 13.40 5.49 -16.27
C ASP A 138 11.90 5.51 -15.97
N TYR A 139 11.41 4.66 -15.07
CA TYR A 139 10.01 4.68 -14.61
C TYR A 139 9.99 4.73 -13.07
N PRO A 140 10.00 5.93 -12.44
CA PRO A 140 9.90 6.03 -10.99
C PRO A 140 8.56 5.46 -10.52
N THR A 141 8.62 4.58 -9.51
CA THR A 141 7.44 3.88 -8.99
C THR A 141 6.95 4.45 -7.68
N ASP A 142 7.86 4.82 -6.79
CA ASP A 142 7.50 5.34 -5.47
C ASP A 142 8.61 6.22 -4.91
N VAL A 143 8.29 6.98 -3.85
CA VAL A 143 9.19 7.89 -3.16
C VAL A 143 8.89 7.97 -1.69
N VAL A 144 9.91 7.84 -0.84
CA VAL A 144 9.81 8.06 0.62
C VAL A 144 10.92 8.98 1.09
N ILE A 145 10.80 9.50 2.31
CA ILE A 145 11.74 10.45 2.91
C ILE A 145 12.21 9.94 4.28
N ASP A 146 13.52 9.98 4.52
CA ASP A 146 14.11 9.68 5.82
C ASP A 146 13.97 10.86 6.81
N ARG A 147 14.49 10.67 8.03
CA ARG A 147 14.47 11.72 9.08
C ARG A 147 15.33 12.93 8.76
N ASP A 148 16.34 12.77 7.93
CA ASP A 148 17.24 13.84 7.50
C ASP A 148 16.67 14.61 6.29
N GLY A 149 15.54 14.15 5.74
CA GLY A 149 14.85 14.77 4.62
C GLY A 149 15.35 14.31 3.25
N CYS A 150 16.18 13.27 3.18
CA CYS A 150 16.64 12.68 1.91
C CYS A 150 15.52 11.88 1.25
N PHE A 151 15.40 12.00 -0.05
CA PHE A 151 14.42 11.28 -0.85
C PHE A 151 14.99 9.95 -1.34
N TYR A 152 14.24 8.88 -1.18
CA TYR A 152 14.52 7.55 -1.73
C TYR A 152 13.49 7.26 -2.80
N VAL A 153 13.93 7.05 -4.03
CA VAL A 153 13.05 6.83 -5.19
C VAL A 153 13.33 5.47 -5.79
N SER A 154 12.32 4.62 -5.86
CA SER A 154 12.38 3.38 -6.62
C SER A 154 12.02 3.62 -8.08
N GLU A 155 12.64 2.90 -8.98
CA GLU A 155 12.33 2.91 -10.41
C GLU A 155 12.55 1.55 -11.06
N TYR A 156 11.84 1.29 -12.14
CA TYR A 156 12.04 0.11 -12.98
C TYR A 156 12.31 0.53 -14.45
N GLY A 157 12.69 -0.43 -15.27
CA GLY A 157 12.94 -0.23 -16.68
C GLY A 157 14.24 -0.88 -17.11
N GLU A 158 15.20 -0.11 -17.64
CA GLU A 158 16.55 -0.63 -17.93
C GLU A 158 17.34 -0.90 -16.64
N ASN A 159 17.05 -0.15 -15.58
CA ASN A 159 17.72 -0.26 -14.29
C ASN A 159 16.67 -0.31 -13.17
N ASP A 160 16.39 -1.49 -12.64
CA ASP A 160 15.60 -1.63 -11.43
C ASP A 160 16.49 -1.23 -10.23
N ARG A 161 16.31 -0.02 -9.70
CA ARG A 161 17.18 0.55 -8.65
C ARG A 161 16.45 1.46 -7.69
N ILE A 162 17.14 1.84 -6.64
CA ILE A 162 16.81 2.94 -5.74
C ILE A 162 17.81 4.06 -5.96
N GLN A 163 17.32 5.29 -6.15
CA GLN A 163 18.15 6.50 -6.16
C GLN A 163 17.86 7.34 -4.91
N VAL A 164 18.89 7.97 -4.37
CA VAL A 164 18.78 8.83 -3.19
C VAL A 164 19.19 10.26 -3.56
N PHE A 165 18.36 11.20 -3.08
CA PHE A 165 18.55 12.64 -3.30
C PHE A 165 18.58 13.38 -1.97
N SER A 166 19.30 14.49 -1.93
CA SER A 166 19.33 15.39 -0.77
C SER A 166 17.97 16.08 -0.55
N PRO A 167 17.74 16.74 0.59
CA PRO A 167 16.55 17.56 0.83
C PRO A 167 16.32 18.66 -0.23
N ASP A 168 17.38 19.08 -0.94
CA ASP A 168 17.32 20.09 -2.01
C ASP A 168 17.12 19.46 -3.40
N GLY A 169 17.01 18.11 -3.48
CA GLY A 169 16.80 17.37 -4.72
C GLY A 169 18.06 17.03 -5.53
N GLU A 170 19.24 17.21 -4.94
CA GLU A 170 20.53 16.85 -5.57
C GLU A 170 20.77 15.34 -5.44
N TRP A 171 21.21 14.69 -6.52
CA TRP A 171 21.53 13.27 -6.49
C TRP A 171 22.71 12.96 -5.57
N LEU A 172 22.57 11.95 -4.72
CA LEU A 172 23.61 11.54 -3.77
C LEU A 172 24.23 10.18 -4.09
N ARG A 173 23.39 9.15 -4.29
CA ARG A 173 23.82 7.76 -4.51
C ARG A 173 22.68 6.91 -5.04
N GLN A 174 23.01 5.68 -5.41
CA GLN A 174 22.04 4.66 -5.84
C GLN A 174 22.57 3.27 -5.55
N TRP A 175 21.65 2.29 -5.49
CA TRP A 175 21.97 0.87 -5.46
C TRP A 175 20.88 0.06 -6.16
N GLY A 176 21.14 -1.25 -6.32
CA GLY A 176 20.24 -2.18 -6.99
C GLY A 176 20.78 -2.62 -8.33
N GLY A 177 19.90 -2.79 -9.27
CA GLY A 177 20.09 -3.31 -10.62
C GLY A 177 19.15 -4.47 -10.91
N HIS A 178 18.85 -4.69 -12.18
CA HIS A 178 17.92 -5.74 -12.60
C HIS A 178 18.45 -7.14 -12.23
N GLY A 179 17.63 -7.94 -11.53
CA GLY A 179 17.98 -9.32 -11.21
C GLY A 179 17.28 -9.92 -9.99
N HIS A 180 17.70 -11.15 -9.64
CA HIS A 180 17.05 -11.95 -8.60
C HIS A 180 17.94 -12.16 -7.35
N ARG A 181 19.19 -11.72 -7.37
CA ARG A 181 20.10 -11.85 -6.21
C ARG A 181 19.68 -10.90 -5.09
N PRO A 182 20.09 -11.14 -3.84
CA PRO A 182 19.97 -10.15 -2.79
C PRO A 182 20.58 -8.80 -3.23
N GLY A 183 19.85 -7.70 -2.97
CA GLY A 183 20.24 -6.35 -3.41
C GLY A 183 19.92 -6.01 -4.86
N GLN A 184 19.45 -6.97 -5.67
CA GLN A 184 18.91 -6.73 -7.02
C GLN A 184 17.40 -6.74 -7.00
N PHE A 185 16.76 -6.11 -7.98
CA PHE A 185 15.31 -5.97 -8.07
C PHE A 185 14.76 -6.44 -9.41
N VAL A 186 13.51 -6.84 -9.43
CA VAL A 186 12.69 -6.91 -10.64
C VAL A 186 11.39 -6.18 -10.37
N ARG A 187 11.32 -4.94 -10.85
CA ARG A 187 10.21 -4.01 -10.62
C ARG A 187 9.98 -3.71 -9.14
N PRO A 188 10.88 -2.96 -8.48
CA PRO A 188 10.61 -2.44 -7.13
C PRO A 188 9.40 -1.49 -7.21
N ALA A 189 8.27 -1.92 -6.65
CA ALA A 189 6.98 -1.29 -6.89
C ALA A 189 6.65 -0.21 -5.86
N ALA A 190 7.03 -0.42 -4.61
CA ALA A 190 6.75 0.49 -3.51
C ALA A 190 7.84 0.49 -2.46
N LEU A 191 7.89 1.55 -1.70
CA LEU A 191 8.81 1.81 -0.60
C LEU A 191 8.05 2.19 0.65
N ASP A 192 8.57 1.82 1.81
CA ASP A 192 8.27 2.51 3.06
C ASP A 192 9.52 2.56 3.95
N ILE A 193 9.58 3.49 4.90
CA ILE A 193 10.72 3.69 5.77
C ILE A 193 10.27 3.78 7.22
N ASP A 194 10.92 3.02 8.11
CA ASP A 194 10.56 3.00 9.51
C ASP A 194 11.25 4.11 10.33
N GLU A 195 10.90 4.16 11.60
CA GLU A 195 11.47 5.12 12.57
C GLU A 195 12.96 4.92 12.86
N ASP A 196 13.54 3.77 12.48
CA ASP A 196 14.96 3.47 12.56
C ASP A 196 15.69 3.74 11.24
N ASP A 197 15.02 4.41 10.27
CA ASP A 197 15.48 4.68 8.89
C ASP A 197 15.84 3.39 8.13
N ARG A 198 15.11 2.29 8.37
CA ARG A 198 15.21 1.09 7.54
C ARG A 198 14.22 1.20 6.39
N LEU A 199 14.73 1.06 5.17
CA LEU A 199 13.96 1.12 3.94
C LEU A 199 13.44 -0.27 3.57
N TYR A 200 12.13 -0.40 3.47
CA TYR A 200 11.43 -1.61 3.02
C TYR A 200 11.06 -1.46 1.56
N VAL A 201 11.47 -2.43 0.73
CA VAL A 201 11.26 -2.40 -0.73
C VAL A 201 10.38 -3.57 -1.14
N ALA A 202 9.23 -3.28 -1.72
CA ALA A 202 8.37 -4.27 -2.36
C ALA A 202 8.95 -4.65 -3.73
N ASP A 203 9.74 -5.73 -3.77
CA ASP A 203 10.37 -6.27 -4.98
C ASP A 203 9.38 -7.19 -5.72
N ALA A 204 8.43 -6.55 -6.42
CA ALA A 204 7.15 -7.13 -6.82
C ALA A 204 7.28 -8.40 -7.67
N CYS A 205 8.11 -8.39 -8.70
CA CYS A 205 8.26 -9.54 -9.59
C CYS A 205 9.21 -10.61 -9.03
N ASN A 206 9.95 -10.30 -7.97
CA ASN A 206 10.71 -11.27 -7.18
C ASN A 206 9.87 -11.85 -6.02
N HIS A 207 8.65 -11.35 -5.80
CA HIS A 207 7.72 -11.85 -4.77
C HIS A 207 8.30 -11.82 -3.36
N ARG A 208 9.01 -10.74 -3.02
CA ARG A 208 9.71 -10.59 -1.74
C ARG A 208 9.72 -9.15 -1.27
N ILE A 209 10.05 -8.96 0.00
CA ILE A 209 10.42 -7.68 0.59
C ILE A 209 11.93 -7.70 0.85
N GLN A 210 12.63 -6.64 0.53
CA GLN A 210 14.03 -6.43 0.89
C GLN A 210 14.13 -5.23 1.82
N ILE A 211 15.01 -5.30 2.81
CA ILE A 211 15.21 -4.27 3.83
C ILE A 211 16.63 -3.77 3.76
N PHE A 212 16.80 -2.46 3.66
CA PHE A 212 18.10 -1.81 3.54
C PHE A 212 18.27 -0.75 4.62
N ASP A 213 19.51 -0.43 4.92
CA ASP A 213 19.85 0.80 5.62
C ASP A 213 19.87 2.00 4.66
N THR A 214 20.07 3.19 5.22
CA THR A 214 20.14 4.44 4.43
C THR A 214 21.36 4.52 3.48
N GLN A 215 22.35 3.64 3.62
CA GLN A 215 23.50 3.58 2.72
C GLN A 215 23.29 2.59 1.56
N GLY A 216 22.21 1.80 1.60
CA GLY A 216 21.87 0.78 0.61
C GLY A 216 22.48 -0.59 0.91
N GLU A 217 22.96 -0.80 2.13
CA GLU A 217 23.40 -2.12 2.58
C GLU A 217 22.18 -2.96 2.95
N LEU A 218 22.12 -4.17 2.41
CA LEU A 218 21.02 -5.10 2.66
C LEU A 218 21.06 -5.60 4.11
N ILE A 219 20.00 -5.34 4.86
CA ILE A 219 19.84 -5.81 6.25
C ILE A 219 19.19 -7.19 6.27
N ASP A 220 18.07 -7.36 5.53
CA ASP A 220 17.28 -8.59 5.52
C ASP A 220 16.46 -8.72 4.23
N LEU A 221 15.99 -9.92 3.94
CA LEU A 221 15.02 -10.19 2.88
C LEU A 221 14.16 -11.41 3.21
N TRP A 222 12.88 -11.33 2.86
CA TRP A 222 11.95 -12.44 3.08
C TRP A 222 10.81 -12.42 2.05
N GLY A 223 10.09 -13.51 1.99
CA GLY A 223 9.02 -13.76 1.02
C GLY A 223 9.45 -14.73 -0.07
N SER A 224 8.49 -15.38 -0.65
CA SER A 224 8.62 -16.28 -1.79
C SER A 224 7.29 -16.37 -2.52
N ARG A 225 7.32 -16.70 -3.82
CA ARG A 225 6.11 -16.77 -4.63
C ARG A 225 5.13 -17.83 -4.12
N GLY A 226 3.88 -17.43 -3.88
CA GLY A 226 2.80 -18.34 -3.54
C GLY A 226 1.57 -17.67 -2.94
N SER A 227 0.68 -18.48 -2.36
CA SER A 227 -0.58 -18.04 -1.74
C SER A 227 -0.72 -18.44 -0.27
N GLU A 228 0.18 -19.27 0.25
CA GLU A 228 0.17 -19.65 1.66
C GLU A 228 0.56 -18.48 2.57
N PRO A 229 0.25 -18.51 3.87
CA PRO A 229 0.75 -17.53 4.83
C PRO A 229 2.28 -17.40 4.77
N GLY A 230 2.80 -16.19 4.66
CA GLY A 230 4.23 -15.91 4.50
C GLY A 230 4.72 -15.91 3.05
N GLN A 231 3.95 -16.47 2.12
CA GLN A 231 4.22 -16.35 0.69
C GLN A 231 3.58 -15.10 0.12
N ILE A 232 4.18 -14.55 -0.93
CA ILE A 232 3.76 -13.29 -1.58
C ILE A 232 3.57 -13.54 -3.08
N ASN A 233 2.58 -12.86 -3.67
CA ASN A 233 2.41 -12.90 -5.12
C ASN A 233 2.15 -11.50 -5.68
N TYR A 234 3.20 -10.90 -6.22
CA TYR A 234 3.28 -9.50 -6.65
C TYR A 234 2.93 -8.53 -5.51
N ALA A 235 3.91 -8.24 -4.63
CA ALA A 235 3.82 -7.17 -3.64
C ALA A 235 3.83 -5.83 -4.38
N TYR A 236 2.67 -5.23 -4.54
CA TYR A 236 2.57 -3.94 -5.22
C TYR A 236 2.68 -2.76 -4.27
N ASP A 237 2.44 -2.99 -2.98
CA ASP A 237 2.62 -1.97 -1.97
C ASP A 237 2.98 -2.57 -0.62
N VAL A 238 3.68 -1.80 0.20
CA VAL A 238 4.07 -2.11 1.57
C VAL A 238 3.90 -0.87 2.42
N ALA A 239 3.29 -1.00 3.60
CA ALA A 239 3.22 0.09 4.57
C ALA A 239 3.46 -0.42 5.99
N ILE A 240 4.11 0.40 6.81
CA ILE A 240 4.44 0.14 8.20
C ILE A 240 3.38 0.78 9.08
N GLY A 241 2.73 -0.02 9.90
CA GLY A 241 1.73 0.46 10.85
C GLY A 241 2.35 1.06 12.12
N PRO A 242 1.55 1.81 12.90
CA PRO A 242 2.01 2.39 14.17
C PRO A 242 2.40 1.34 15.23
N ASP A 243 2.02 0.08 15.03
CA ASP A 243 2.44 -1.06 15.85
C ASP A 243 3.78 -1.66 15.39
N GLY A 244 4.42 -1.09 14.39
CA GLY A 244 5.69 -1.51 13.82
C GLY A 244 5.59 -2.77 12.94
N HIS A 245 4.38 -3.27 12.64
CA HIS A 245 4.18 -4.36 11.70
C HIS A 245 3.96 -3.84 10.27
N LEU A 246 4.21 -4.70 9.29
CA LEU A 246 4.02 -4.39 7.89
C LEU A 246 2.67 -4.90 7.39
N ALA A 247 2.03 -4.12 6.53
CA ALA A 247 0.97 -4.62 5.65
C ALA A 247 1.50 -4.64 4.22
N VAL A 248 1.30 -5.76 3.52
CA VAL A 248 1.73 -5.95 2.13
C VAL A 248 0.49 -6.15 1.26
N CYS A 249 0.35 -5.31 0.23
CA CYS A 249 -0.70 -5.43 -0.77
C CYS A 249 -0.26 -6.41 -1.87
N GLU A 250 -0.97 -7.52 -1.99
CA GLU A 250 -0.67 -8.55 -2.98
C GLU A 250 -1.64 -8.49 -4.16
N TYR A 251 -1.18 -7.92 -5.27
CA TYR A 251 -1.98 -7.72 -6.48
C TYR A 251 -2.57 -9.03 -7.03
N ALA A 252 -1.76 -10.08 -7.18
CA ALA A 252 -2.19 -11.31 -7.82
C ALA A 252 -2.96 -12.24 -6.88
N ASN A 253 -2.75 -12.17 -5.57
CA ASN A 253 -3.53 -12.93 -4.59
C ASN A 253 -4.82 -12.21 -4.18
N CYS A 254 -5.01 -10.95 -4.62
CA CYS A 254 -6.16 -10.12 -4.24
C CYS A 254 -6.37 -10.09 -2.72
N ARG A 255 -5.29 -9.85 -1.96
CA ARG A 255 -5.32 -9.78 -0.49
C ARG A 255 -4.33 -8.75 0.06
N VAL A 256 -4.49 -8.41 1.31
CA VAL A 256 -3.47 -7.76 2.13
C VAL A 256 -3.01 -8.75 3.19
N GLN A 257 -1.71 -8.85 3.40
CA GLN A 257 -1.13 -9.71 4.43
C GLN A 257 -0.35 -8.88 5.44
N LYS A 258 -0.54 -9.16 6.75
CA LYS A 258 0.21 -8.53 7.83
C LYS A 258 1.42 -9.37 8.21
N PHE A 259 2.55 -8.70 8.44
CA PHE A 259 3.81 -9.34 8.79
C PHE A 259 4.47 -8.64 9.98
N THR A 260 5.27 -9.40 10.72
CA THR A 260 6.32 -8.84 11.55
C THR A 260 7.45 -8.27 10.68
N ARG A 261 8.35 -7.48 11.27
CA ARG A 261 9.50 -6.90 10.52
C ARG A 261 10.44 -7.97 9.94
N ASP A 262 10.51 -9.14 10.54
CA ASP A 262 11.30 -10.31 10.10
C ASP A 262 10.53 -11.28 9.19
N GLY A 263 9.36 -10.86 8.68
CA GLY A 263 8.61 -11.59 7.66
C GLY A 263 7.70 -12.71 8.15
N GLN A 264 7.45 -12.82 9.46
CA GLN A 264 6.46 -13.77 9.97
C GLN A 264 5.04 -13.28 9.63
N SER A 265 4.24 -14.09 8.97
CA SER A 265 2.83 -13.77 8.68
C SER A 265 1.99 -13.77 9.96
N LEU A 266 1.26 -12.67 10.18
CA LEU A 266 0.36 -12.48 11.32
C LEU A 266 -1.11 -12.63 10.96
N GLY A 267 -1.44 -12.59 9.65
CA GLY A 267 -2.80 -12.73 9.16
C GLY A 267 -2.98 -12.21 7.75
N THR A 268 -4.11 -12.54 7.16
CA THR A 268 -4.49 -12.09 5.81
C THR A 268 -5.89 -11.52 5.81
N TRP A 269 -6.14 -10.54 4.94
CA TRP A 269 -7.44 -9.96 4.69
C TRP A 269 -7.68 -9.80 3.20
N GLY A 270 -8.90 -10.07 2.76
CA GLY A 270 -9.27 -10.00 1.35
C GLY A 270 -9.19 -11.34 0.64
N ARG A 271 -9.93 -11.43 -0.46
CA ARG A 271 -9.98 -12.54 -1.41
C ARG A 271 -10.47 -12.03 -2.76
N PRO A 272 -10.23 -12.75 -3.87
CA PRO A 272 -10.72 -12.31 -5.17
C PRO A 272 -12.24 -12.12 -5.21
N GLY A 273 -12.72 -10.95 -5.67
CA GLY A 273 -14.15 -10.70 -5.85
C GLY A 273 -14.56 -9.24 -5.89
N ARG A 274 -15.86 -8.98 -5.67
CA ARG A 274 -16.46 -7.63 -5.76
C ARG A 274 -17.32 -7.23 -4.56
N GLY A 275 -17.61 -8.16 -3.66
CA GLY A 275 -18.36 -7.89 -2.42
C GLY A 275 -17.51 -7.10 -1.41
N PRO A 276 -18.12 -6.61 -0.31
CA PRO A 276 -17.34 -6.13 0.84
C PRO A 276 -16.43 -7.24 1.36
N GLY A 277 -15.15 -6.92 1.63
CA GLY A 277 -14.14 -7.90 2.00
C GLY A 277 -13.50 -8.65 0.83
N ASP A 278 -14.02 -8.51 -0.39
CA ASP A 278 -13.38 -9.03 -1.60
C ASP A 278 -12.57 -7.93 -2.29
N LEU A 279 -11.52 -8.31 -3.02
CA LEU A 279 -10.62 -7.41 -3.75
C LEU A 279 -10.50 -7.81 -5.23
N ASN A 280 -10.28 -6.84 -6.08
CA ASN A 280 -10.03 -7.06 -7.51
C ASN A 280 -8.78 -6.29 -7.94
N ASN A 281 -7.65 -6.98 -7.97
CA ASN A 281 -6.35 -6.42 -8.27
C ASN A 281 -6.09 -5.14 -7.43
N PRO A 282 -6.00 -5.26 -6.10
CA PRO A 282 -5.65 -4.14 -5.24
C PRO A 282 -4.27 -3.64 -5.61
N TRP A 283 -4.10 -2.32 -5.67
CA TRP A 283 -2.83 -1.73 -6.12
C TRP A 283 -2.02 -1.17 -4.96
N ALA A 284 -2.69 -0.54 -4.01
CA ALA A 284 -2.03 0.11 -2.89
C ALA A 284 -2.83 -0.05 -1.58
N LEU A 285 -2.18 0.33 -0.50
CA LEU A 285 -2.79 0.46 0.82
C LEU A 285 -2.20 1.67 1.56
N ALA A 286 -2.91 2.16 2.55
CA ALA A 286 -2.40 3.15 3.48
C ALA A 286 -2.88 2.81 4.90
N ILE A 287 -2.08 3.13 5.91
CA ILE A 287 -2.40 2.85 7.32
C ILE A 287 -2.56 4.17 8.06
N ASP A 288 -3.70 4.34 8.75
CA ASP A 288 -3.97 5.56 9.52
C ASP A 288 -3.24 5.54 10.89
N SER A 289 -3.25 6.67 11.59
CA SER A 289 -2.60 6.82 12.91
C SER A 289 -3.12 5.84 13.97
N GLN A 290 -4.27 5.22 13.75
CA GLN A 290 -4.90 4.25 14.65
C GLN A 290 -4.70 2.80 14.20
N GLY A 291 -3.90 2.56 13.15
CA GLY A 291 -3.57 1.25 12.62
C GLY A 291 -4.68 0.59 11.78
N ALA A 292 -5.69 1.35 11.33
CA ALA A 292 -6.63 0.82 10.35
C ALA A 292 -6.04 0.93 8.93
N VAL A 293 -6.22 -0.12 8.16
CA VAL A 293 -5.73 -0.24 6.79
C VAL A 293 -6.82 0.18 5.81
N SER A 294 -6.51 1.12 4.92
CA SER A 294 -7.31 1.47 3.76
C SER A 294 -6.69 0.86 2.52
N VAL A 295 -7.34 -0.15 1.91
CA VAL A 295 -6.86 -0.79 0.69
C VAL A 295 -7.52 -0.18 -0.54
N ILE A 296 -6.71 0.09 -1.54
CA ILE A 296 -7.13 0.63 -2.85
C ILE A 296 -7.51 -0.53 -3.76
N ASP A 297 -8.80 -0.80 -3.83
CA ASP A 297 -9.42 -1.87 -4.61
C ASP A 297 -9.66 -1.39 -6.04
N SER A 298 -8.56 -1.31 -6.81
CA SER A 298 -8.42 -0.53 -8.04
C SER A 298 -9.43 -0.87 -9.12
N ASN A 299 -9.60 -2.16 -9.45
CA ASN A 299 -10.55 -2.58 -10.48
C ASN A 299 -12.01 -2.58 -10.02
N ASN A 300 -12.26 -2.43 -8.71
CA ASN A 300 -13.58 -2.18 -8.17
C ASN A 300 -13.85 -0.68 -7.94
N HIS A 301 -12.87 0.20 -8.24
CA HIS A 301 -13.00 1.68 -8.14
C HIS A 301 -13.42 2.17 -6.76
N ARG A 302 -12.87 1.57 -5.70
CA ARG A 302 -13.27 1.84 -4.31
C ARG A 302 -12.10 1.73 -3.34
N VAL A 303 -12.34 2.18 -2.14
CA VAL A 303 -11.50 1.98 -0.96
C VAL A 303 -12.25 1.12 0.03
N GLN A 304 -11.56 0.20 0.66
CA GLN A 304 -12.09 -0.59 1.76
C GLN A 304 -11.18 -0.42 2.98
N ARG A 305 -11.78 -0.11 4.14
CA ARG A 305 -11.06 0.05 5.40
C ARG A 305 -11.35 -1.11 6.33
N PHE A 306 -10.32 -1.60 7.00
CA PHE A 306 -10.40 -2.74 7.92
C PHE A 306 -9.29 -2.69 8.99
N ARG A 307 -9.39 -3.57 10.00
CA ARG A 307 -8.32 -3.89 10.96
C ARG A 307 -8.04 -5.37 10.96
N PHE A 308 -6.76 -5.73 11.20
CA PHE A 308 -6.34 -7.11 11.36
C PHE A 308 -6.75 -7.71 12.71
#